data_f3c6e89546019d5ea246aa41195f2a9b
#
_entry.id   f3c6e89546019d5ea246aa41195f2a9b
#
_cell.length_a   1.000
_cell.length_b   1.000
_cell.length_c   1.000
_cell.angle_alpha   90.00
_cell.angle_beta   90.00
_cell.angle_gamma   90.00
#
_symmetry.space_group_name_H-M   'P 1'
#
loop_
_entity.id
_entity.type
_entity.pdbx_description
1 polymer ?
#
loop_
_entity_poly.entity_id
_entity_poly.type
_entity_poly.pdbx_seq_one_letter_code
_entity_poly.pdbx_strand_id
1 'polypeptide(L)'
;MTDAGSDSDRSKLRTIMCVARSGGQGKTTVAQLVHVISQRNRINRRLYSADFLVSSQGSKLGRLYPGRVTEFGIGASYDQVRDSSDPNHSIRYWDRLGEVLAQGDALIDLGANVIDRVLEWARQRQANTVLKKRGAPLTDVCVICKSTMHSVDQAVSLARTFIDDEPWPVGKVVIVINEAEGKVLNEEARSKLLDLREHPKIDFVRLPFCDSEVWRLTEMQQYSLADALDWDPDDLVERFDLDIWDATSGLAEMGAWVDVFGKKLAASGLVPRAGKE
;
A
#
# COMPACT_ATOMS: atom_id res chain seq x y z
N MET A 1 18.15 -42.22 11.65
CA MET A 1 18.85 -40.92 11.55
C MET A 1 18.28 -40.27 10.27
N THR A 2 17.22 -39.59 10.41
CA THR A 2 16.54 -38.85 9.32
C THR A 2 16.87 -37.38 9.49
N ASP A 3 17.46 -36.85 8.46
CA ASP A 3 17.97 -35.50 8.31
C ASP A 3 16.80 -34.48 8.35
N ALA A 4 16.63 -33.84 9.49
CA ALA A 4 15.72 -32.72 9.70
C ALA A 4 16.52 -31.39 9.57
N GLY A 5 17.11 -31.21 8.39
CA GLY A 5 17.95 -30.07 8.09
C GLY A 5 17.28 -29.11 7.11
N SER A 6 17.10 -27.87 7.54
CA SER A 6 17.04 -26.65 6.73
C SER A 6 15.74 -26.28 6.00
N ASP A 7 14.66 -26.01 6.75
CA ASP A 7 13.58 -25.15 6.24
C ASP A 7 13.53 -23.75 6.94
N SER A 8 14.61 -23.34 7.59
CA SER A 8 14.63 -22.13 8.44
C SER A 8 15.28 -20.90 7.81
N ASP A 9 15.70 -20.94 6.54
CA ASP A 9 16.44 -19.80 5.93
C ASP A 9 15.82 -19.27 4.61
N ARG A 10 14.50 -19.36 4.46
CA ARG A 10 13.81 -18.45 3.54
C ARG A 10 13.77 -17.10 4.23
N SER A 11 14.64 -16.16 3.83
CA SER A 11 14.58 -14.78 4.29
C SER A 11 13.13 -14.30 4.18
N LYS A 12 12.46 -14.12 5.33
CA LYS A 12 11.05 -13.69 5.35
C LYS A 12 10.92 -12.43 4.52
N LEU A 13 10.03 -12.44 3.55
CA LEU A 13 9.77 -11.27 2.72
C LEU A 13 9.29 -10.10 3.60
N ARG A 14 9.75 -8.90 3.30
CA ARG A 14 9.34 -7.69 4.01
C ARG A 14 7.86 -7.43 3.79
N THR A 15 7.18 -6.93 4.79
CA THR A 15 5.84 -6.35 4.66
C THR A 15 5.93 -5.00 3.93
N ILE A 16 4.97 -4.70 3.07
CA ILE A 16 4.78 -3.38 2.47
C ILE A 16 3.47 -2.80 3.01
N MET A 17 3.52 -1.57 3.51
CA MET A 17 2.36 -0.89 4.07
C MET A 17 2.09 0.41 3.32
N CYS A 18 0.89 0.56 2.75
CA CYS A 18 0.44 1.76 2.06
C CYS A 18 -0.34 2.65 3.03
N VAL A 19 0.12 3.88 3.24
CA VAL A 19 -0.42 4.80 4.25
C VAL A 19 -0.57 6.23 3.73
N ALA A 20 -1.54 6.94 4.25
CA ALA A 20 -1.67 8.40 4.16
C ALA A 20 -2.58 8.88 5.29
N ARG A 21 -2.42 10.11 5.76
CA ARG A 21 -3.28 10.70 6.80
C ARG A 21 -4.65 11.10 6.29
N SER A 22 -4.77 11.47 5.01
CA SER A 22 -6.05 11.91 4.42
C SER A 22 -6.59 10.93 3.39
N GLY A 23 -7.91 10.99 3.16
CA GLY A 23 -8.60 10.23 2.12
C GLY A 23 -8.25 10.71 0.72
N GLY A 24 -8.56 9.88 -0.29
CA GLY A 24 -8.43 10.26 -1.70
C GLY A 24 -6.98 10.44 -2.21
N GLN A 25 -5.96 10.00 -1.47
CA GLN A 25 -4.55 10.13 -1.89
C GLN A 25 -4.11 9.08 -2.92
N GLY A 26 -4.91 8.03 -3.13
CA GLY A 26 -4.56 6.93 -4.04
C GLY A 26 -3.91 5.73 -3.36
N LYS A 27 -4.07 5.55 -2.05
CA LYS A 27 -3.49 4.40 -1.31
C LYS A 27 -3.87 3.06 -1.92
N THR A 28 -5.16 2.82 -2.14
CA THR A 28 -5.65 1.57 -2.71
C THR A 28 -5.16 1.35 -4.13
N THR A 29 -5.04 2.42 -4.93
CA THR A 29 -4.44 2.35 -6.27
C THR A 29 -2.97 1.92 -6.21
N VAL A 30 -2.18 2.51 -5.29
CA VAL A 30 -0.79 2.11 -5.07
C VAL A 30 -0.70 0.68 -4.56
N ALA A 31 -1.58 0.26 -3.64
CA ALA A 31 -1.63 -1.12 -3.16
C ALA A 31 -1.92 -2.11 -4.28
N GLN A 32 -2.88 -1.82 -5.17
CA GLN A 32 -3.15 -2.64 -6.35
C GLN A 32 -1.92 -2.74 -7.28
N LEU A 33 -1.28 -1.61 -7.56
CA LEU A 33 -0.06 -1.58 -8.38
C LEU A 33 1.07 -2.41 -7.76
N VAL A 34 1.34 -2.25 -6.46
CA VAL A 34 2.33 -3.06 -5.74
C VAL A 34 1.98 -4.55 -5.80
N HIS A 35 0.68 -4.88 -5.66
CA HIS A 35 0.21 -6.27 -5.75
C HIS A 35 0.47 -6.87 -7.13
N VAL A 36 0.02 -6.23 -8.20
CA VAL A 36 0.19 -6.69 -9.57
C VAL A 36 1.67 -6.80 -9.95
N ILE A 37 2.47 -5.79 -9.61
CA ILE A 37 3.91 -5.80 -9.89
C ILE A 37 4.61 -6.93 -9.10
N SER A 38 4.21 -7.17 -7.85
CA SER A 38 4.73 -8.30 -7.08
C SER A 38 4.38 -9.63 -7.72
N GLN A 39 3.14 -9.83 -8.17
CA GLN A 39 2.70 -11.05 -8.86
C GLN A 39 3.48 -11.29 -10.17
N ARG A 40 3.70 -10.25 -10.99
CA ARG A 40 4.53 -10.34 -12.19
C ARG A 40 5.96 -10.76 -11.90
N ASN A 41 6.47 -10.42 -10.70
CA ASN A 41 7.76 -10.87 -10.19
C ASN A 41 7.69 -12.22 -9.44
N ARG A 42 6.58 -12.97 -9.57
CA ARG A 42 6.35 -14.26 -8.90
C ARG A 42 6.36 -14.18 -7.36
N ILE A 43 6.04 -13.01 -6.80
CA ILE A 43 5.93 -12.79 -5.37
C ILE A 43 4.46 -12.68 -4.98
N ASN A 44 3.97 -13.67 -4.25
CA ASN A 44 2.62 -13.66 -3.70
C ASN A 44 2.65 -13.09 -2.28
N ARG A 45 2.09 -11.90 -2.09
CA ARG A 45 1.90 -11.28 -0.78
C ARG A 45 0.49 -11.52 -0.28
N ARG A 46 0.36 -11.74 1.01
CA ARG A 46 -0.95 -11.77 1.66
C ARG A 46 -1.51 -10.35 1.71
N LEU A 47 -2.75 -10.18 1.27
CA LEU A 47 -3.40 -8.88 1.23
C LEU A 47 -4.16 -8.61 2.53
N TYR A 48 -3.94 -7.43 3.09
CA TYR A 48 -4.64 -6.96 4.27
C TYR A 48 -5.17 -5.56 4.04
N SER A 49 -6.30 -5.26 4.67
CA SER A 49 -6.86 -3.91 4.68
C SER A 49 -7.42 -3.56 6.05
N ALA A 50 -7.27 -2.30 6.41
CA ALA A 50 -7.86 -1.73 7.60
C ALA A 50 -8.42 -0.34 7.26
N ASP A 51 -9.74 -0.21 7.18
CA ASP A 51 -10.41 1.06 6.91
C ASP A 51 -11.57 1.25 7.88
N PHE A 52 -11.67 2.42 8.54
CA PHE A 52 -12.77 2.73 9.46
C PHE A 52 -14.09 3.10 8.77
N LEU A 53 -14.03 3.55 7.54
CA LEU A 53 -15.22 3.93 6.78
C LEU A 53 -15.84 2.73 6.07
N VAL A 54 -15.70 1.55 6.65
CA VAL A 54 -16.23 0.34 6.06
C VAL A 54 -17.75 0.41 6.07
N SER A 55 -18.31 0.53 4.87
CA SER A 55 -19.70 0.19 4.62
C SER A 55 -19.92 -1.29 4.94
N SER A 56 -21.16 -1.74 5.03
CA SER A 56 -21.48 -3.18 5.16
C SER A 56 -20.85 -4.08 4.09
N GLN A 57 -20.18 -3.50 3.09
CA GLN A 57 -19.55 -4.18 1.96
C GLN A 57 -18.03 -4.36 2.07
N GLY A 58 -17.41 -4.00 3.20
CA GLY A 58 -15.96 -4.13 3.40
C GLY A 58 -15.13 -2.93 2.88
N SER A 59 -13.80 -3.03 2.98
CA SER A 59 -12.87 -2.01 2.50
C SER A 59 -12.87 -1.91 0.96
N LYS A 60 -12.34 -0.79 0.41
CA LYS A 60 -12.19 -0.65 -1.04
C LYS A 60 -11.33 -1.81 -1.62
N LEU A 61 -10.22 -2.14 -0.97
CA LEU A 61 -9.36 -3.23 -1.41
C LEU A 61 -10.07 -4.60 -1.31
N GLY A 62 -10.85 -4.84 -0.25
CA GLY A 62 -11.63 -6.07 -0.06
C GLY A 62 -12.68 -6.29 -1.15
N ARG A 63 -13.34 -5.21 -1.61
CA ARG A 63 -14.28 -5.28 -2.73
C ARG A 63 -13.61 -5.57 -4.06
N LEU A 64 -12.40 -5.02 -4.29
CA LEU A 64 -11.64 -5.23 -5.52
C LEU A 64 -11.04 -6.65 -5.60
N TYR A 65 -10.76 -7.27 -4.46
CA TYR A 65 -10.17 -8.62 -4.39
C TYR A 65 -10.98 -9.52 -3.43
N PRO A 66 -12.22 -9.88 -3.79
CA PRO A 66 -13.12 -10.63 -2.90
C PRO A 66 -12.52 -11.97 -2.52
N GLY A 67 -12.59 -12.31 -1.23
CA GLY A 67 -12.04 -13.55 -0.68
C GLY A 67 -10.51 -13.63 -0.60
N ARG A 68 -9.78 -12.63 -1.11
CA ARG A 68 -8.30 -12.60 -1.11
C ARG A 68 -7.72 -11.63 -0.09
N VAL A 69 -8.52 -10.69 0.43
CA VAL A 69 -8.10 -9.69 1.40
C VAL A 69 -8.58 -10.08 2.79
N THR A 70 -7.64 -10.12 3.73
CA THR A 70 -7.99 -10.22 5.15
C THR A 70 -8.23 -8.83 5.70
N GLU A 71 -9.45 -8.58 6.13
CA GLU A 71 -9.80 -7.30 6.77
C GLU A 71 -9.54 -7.35 8.26
N PHE A 72 -8.91 -6.31 8.78
CA PHE A 72 -8.82 -6.11 10.23
C PHE A 72 -10.18 -5.64 10.74
N GLY A 73 -11.20 -6.48 10.60
CA GLY A 73 -12.55 -6.45 11.12
C GLY A 73 -12.97 -5.15 11.82
N ILE A 74 -13.09 -4.08 11.01
CA ILE A 74 -13.53 -2.78 11.47
C ILE A 74 -15.00 -2.74 11.18
N GLY A 75 -15.89 -2.54 11.67
CA GLY A 75 -17.34 -2.54 11.52
C GLY A 75 -17.97 -2.53 12.91
N ALA A 76 -19.02 -3.25 13.11
CA ALA A 76 -19.71 -3.36 14.39
C ALA A 76 -18.75 -3.67 15.57
N SER A 77 -17.64 -4.34 15.31
CA SER A 77 -16.62 -4.61 16.32
C SER A 77 -15.84 -3.37 16.77
N TYR A 78 -15.65 -2.35 15.90
CA TYR A 78 -14.96 -1.12 16.32
C TYR A 78 -15.85 -0.22 17.17
N ASP A 79 -17.12 -0.11 16.86
CA ASP A 79 -18.08 0.61 17.70
C ASP A 79 -18.17 -0.05 19.09
N GLN A 80 -18.17 -1.38 19.15
CA GLN A 80 -18.07 -2.13 20.39
C GLN A 80 -16.75 -1.87 21.14
N VAL A 81 -15.63 -1.71 20.40
CA VAL A 81 -14.33 -1.37 20.98
C VAL A 81 -14.32 0.05 21.51
N ARG A 82 -14.88 1.01 20.75
CA ARG A 82 -14.96 2.42 21.15
C ARG A 82 -15.85 2.61 22.38
N ASP A 83 -16.97 1.88 22.44
CA ASP A 83 -17.98 1.98 23.50
C ASP A 83 -17.65 1.04 24.69
N SER A 84 -16.54 0.30 24.60
CA SER A 84 -16.04 -0.55 25.69
C SER A 84 -15.56 0.30 26.86
N SER A 85 -15.93 -0.10 28.07
CA SER A 85 -15.40 0.47 29.32
C SER A 85 -13.93 0.09 29.59
N ASP A 86 -13.34 -0.83 28.83
CA ASP A 86 -11.92 -1.18 28.90
C ASP A 86 -11.08 -0.26 28.01
N PRO A 87 -10.29 0.67 28.59
CA PRO A 87 -9.46 1.60 27.83
C PRO A 87 -8.38 0.91 26.98
N ASN A 88 -8.05 -0.34 27.31
CA ASN A 88 -7.07 -1.13 26.57
C ASN A 88 -7.68 -1.92 25.41
N HIS A 89 -8.99 -1.96 25.28
CA HIS A 89 -9.66 -2.75 24.24
C HIS A 89 -9.29 -2.28 22.83
N SER A 90 -9.31 -0.97 22.59
CA SER A 90 -8.90 -0.37 21.31
C SER A 90 -7.44 -0.66 20.97
N ILE A 91 -6.58 -0.74 22.00
CA ILE A 91 -5.15 -1.03 21.81
C ILE A 91 -4.96 -2.51 21.46
N ARG A 92 -5.60 -3.42 22.20
CA ARG A 92 -5.54 -4.88 21.92
C ARG A 92 -6.07 -5.24 20.56
N TYR A 93 -6.99 -4.46 20.04
CA TYR A 93 -7.50 -4.63 18.68
C TYR A 93 -6.38 -4.67 17.62
N TRP A 94 -5.37 -3.79 17.76
CA TRP A 94 -4.24 -3.70 16.82
C TRP A 94 -3.15 -4.75 17.08
N ASP A 95 -3.22 -5.57 18.12
CA ASP A 95 -2.26 -6.63 18.37
C ASP A 95 -2.21 -7.63 17.18
N ARG A 96 -3.32 -7.80 16.46
CA ARG A 96 -3.38 -8.60 15.21
C ARG A 96 -2.47 -8.03 14.11
N LEU A 97 -2.37 -6.71 14.00
CA LEU A 97 -1.42 -6.10 13.07
C LEU A 97 0.01 -6.45 13.46
N GLY A 98 0.33 -6.43 14.76
CA GLY A 98 1.62 -6.87 15.28
C GLY A 98 1.98 -8.30 14.84
N GLU A 99 1.02 -9.23 14.86
CA GLU A 99 1.24 -10.61 14.40
C GLU A 99 1.50 -10.67 12.88
N VAL A 100 0.81 -9.86 12.08
CA VAL A 100 1.07 -9.76 10.63
C VAL A 100 2.48 -9.22 10.37
N LEU A 101 2.88 -8.16 11.07
CA LEU A 101 4.23 -7.59 10.94
C LEU A 101 5.31 -8.59 11.40
N ALA A 102 5.05 -9.38 12.43
CA ALA A 102 5.98 -10.41 12.91
C ALA A 102 6.17 -11.57 11.90
N GLN A 103 5.14 -11.88 11.12
CA GLN A 103 5.20 -12.91 10.09
C GLN A 103 5.87 -12.41 8.82
N GLY A 104 5.71 -11.14 8.47
CA GLY A 104 6.14 -10.58 7.19
C GLY A 104 5.26 -11.00 6.01
N ASP A 105 5.76 -10.79 4.80
CA ASP A 105 5.12 -11.23 3.54
C ASP A 105 3.68 -10.73 3.37
N ALA A 106 3.43 -9.49 3.74
CA ALA A 106 2.14 -8.85 3.65
C ALA A 106 2.20 -7.58 2.79
N LEU A 107 1.08 -7.27 2.15
CA LEU A 107 0.76 -5.96 1.60
C LEU A 107 -0.47 -5.43 2.34
N ILE A 108 -0.31 -4.30 2.99
CA ILE A 108 -1.32 -3.72 3.88
C ILE A 108 -1.78 -2.38 3.33
N ASP A 109 -3.07 -2.24 3.04
CA ASP A 109 -3.71 -0.96 2.70
C ASP A 109 -4.39 -0.39 3.96
N LEU A 110 -3.82 0.68 4.53
CA LEU A 110 -4.41 1.34 5.70
C LEU A 110 -5.29 2.51 5.28
N GLY A 111 -6.52 2.51 5.78
CA GLY A 111 -7.46 3.62 5.62
C GLY A 111 -6.91 4.96 6.17
N ALA A 112 -7.45 6.08 5.68
CA ALA A 112 -6.91 7.41 5.95
C ALA A 112 -6.78 7.73 7.44
N ASN A 113 -7.79 7.48 8.24
CA ASN A 113 -7.79 7.87 9.65
C ASN A 113 -7.27 6.76 10.59
N VAL A 114 -6.70 5.70 10.01
CA VAL A 114 -6.26 4.52 10.75
C VAL A 114 -4.83 4.66 11.25
N ILE A 115 -3.97 5.32 10.45
CA ILE A 115 -2.53 5.34 10.72
C ILE A 115 -2.17 5.93 12.09
N ASP A 116 -2.83 7.00 12.52
CA ASP A 116 -2.51 7.63 13.81
C ASP A 116 -2.88 6.70 14.99
N ARG A 117 -3.94 5.89 14.86
CA ARG A 117 -4.32 4.85 15.85
C ARG A 117 -3.30 3.71 15.89
N VAL A 118 -2.81 3.31 14.72
CA VAL A 118 -1.76 2.28 14.62
C VAL A 118 -0.45 2.77 15.23
N LEU A 119 -0.08 4.03 15.01
CA LEU A 119 1.11 4.63 15.63
C LEU A 119 0.96 4.73 17.16
N GLU A 120 -0.22 5.09 17.65
CA GLU A 120 -0.53 5.10 19.07
C GLU A 120 -0.40 3.70 19.69
N TRP A 121 -1.01 2.68 19.06
CA TRP A 121 -0.84 1.28 19.44
C TRP A 121 0.62 0.88 19.49
N ALA A 122 1.38 1.18 18.45
CA ALA A 122 2.78 0.79 18.35
C ALA A 122 3.62 1.36 19.50
N ARG A 123 3.37 2.63 19.86
CA ARG A 123 4.04 3.29 20.99
C ARG A 123 3.65 2.63 22.33
N GLN A 124 2.35 2.45 22.59
CA GLN A 124 1.87 1.88 23.85
C GLN A 124 2.26 0.43 24.05
N ARG A 125 2.31 -0.36 22.97
CA ARG A 125 2.74 -1.76 22.97
C ARG A 125 4.24 -1.96 22.85
N GLN A 126 5.02 -0.87 22.71
CA GLN A 126 6.46 -0.95 22.41
C GLN A 126 6.74 -1.90 21.24
N ALA A 127 5.94 -1.77 20.17
CA ALA A 127 5.89 -2.73 19.06
C ALA A 127 7.27 -2.92 18.40
N ASN A 128 8.08 -1.86 18.28
CA ASN A 128 9.45 -1.98 17.75
C ASN A 128 10.29 -2.94 18.58
N THR A 129 10.28 -2.80 19.90
CA THR A 129 11.04 -3.68 20.81
C THR A 129 10.56 -5.12 20.74
N VAL A 130 9.22 -5.33 20.75
CA VAL A 130 8.62 -6.66 20.70
C VAL A 130 8.95 -7.35 19.37
N LEU A 131 8.77 -6.66 18.26
CA LEU A 131 8.99 -7.19 16.93
C LEU A 131 10.48 -7.49 16.67
N LYS A 132 11.40 -6.61 17.11
CA LYS A 132 12.85 -6.87 17.04
C LYS A 132 13.23 -8.12 17.84
N LYS A 133 12.70 -8.29 19.05
CA LYS A 133 12.96 -9.49 19.89
C LYS A 133 12.42 -10.78 19.26
N ARG A 134 11.33 -10.69 18.49
CA ARG A 134 10.74 -11.83 17.78
C ARG A 134 11.42 -12.12 16.43
N GLY A 135 12.45 -11.36 16.04
CA GLY A 135 13.11 -11.50 14.75
C GLY A 135 12.18 -11.20 13.59
N ALA A 136 11.26 -10.25 13.76
CA ALA A 136 10.33 -9.84 12.70
C ALA A 136 11.11 -9.24 11.51
N PRO A 137 10.67 -9.50 10.27
CA PRO A 137 11.23 -8.83 9.10
C PRO A 137 10.95 -7.33 9.12
N LEU A 138 11.75 -6.57 8.39
CA LEU A 138 11.52 -5.14 8.24
C LEU A 138 10.20 -4.89 7.50
N THR A 139 9.55 -3.77 7.83
CA THR A 139 8.38 -3.26 7.11
C THR A 139 8.78 -2.06 6.27
N ASP A 140 8.57 -2.13 4.97
CA ASP A 140 8.71 -1.01 4.06
C ASP A 140 7.39 -0.22 4.02
N VAL A 141 7.46 1.10 4.05
CA VAL A 141 6.27 1.96 4.13
C VAL A 141 6.17 2.83 2.89
N CYS A 142 5.04 2.72 2.19
CA CYS A 142 4.67 3.65 1.13
C CYS A 142 3.82 4.77 1.74
N VAL A 143 4.35 5.98 1.80
CA VAL A 143 3.62 7.17 2.21
C VAL A 143 3.09 7.86 0.97
N ILE A 144 1.77 7.82 0.75
CA ILE A 144 1.15 8.32 -0.47
C ILE A 144 0.65 9.75 -0.25
N CYS A 145 0.98 10.64 -1.18
CA CYS A 145 0.50 12.02 -1.21
C CYS A 145 0.16 12.48 -2.63
N LYS A 146 -0.80 13.38 -2.75
CA LYS A 146 -1.03 14.16 -3.97
C LYS A 146 -0.04 15.33 -4.05
N SER A 147 -0.03 16.01 -5.20
CA SER A 147 0.86 17.15 -5.47
C SER A 147 0.46 18.44 -4.76
N THR A 148 -0.51 18.42 -3.85
CA THR A 148 -0.94 19.59 -3.08
C THR A 148 -0.05 19.82 -1.87
N MET A 149 0.15 21.07 -1.48
CA MET A 149 0.99 21.46 -0.33
C MET A 149 0.59 20.73 0.95
N HIS A 150 -0.71 20.74 1.29
CA HIS A 150 -1.23 20.08 2.48
C HIS A 150 -0.93 18.56 2.49
N SER A 151 -1.10 17.89 1.34
CA SER A 151 -0.81 16.47 1.23
C SER A 151 0.69 16.16 1.39
N VAL A 152 1.54 17.01 0.82
CA VAL A 152 3.00 16.90 0.98
C VAL A 152 3.41 17.12 2.44
N ASP A 153 2.86 18.13 3.12
CA ASP A 153 3.15 18.36 4.55
C ASP A 153 2.78 17.16 5.42
N GLN A 154 1.62 16.57 5.18
CA GLN A 154 1.21 15.36 5.88
C GLN A 154 2.15 14.18 5.60
N ALA A 155 2.58 14.01 4.35
CA ALA A 155 3.49 12.94 3.97
C ALA A 155 4.89 13.12 4.58
N VAL A 156 5.43 14.33 4.56
CA VAL A 156 6.71 14.66 5.20
C VAL A 156 6.66 14.41 6.71
N SER A 157 5.60 14.87 7.37
CA SER A 157 5.40 14.62 8.81
C SER A 157 5.31 13.13 9.11
N LEU A 158 4.57 12.37 8.30
CA LEU A 158 4.40 10.92 8.49
C LEU A 158 5.71 10.16 8.21
N ALA A 159 6.44 10.53 7.16
CA ALA A 159 7.74 9.93 6.86
C ALA A 159 8.74 10.14 8.01
N ARG A 160 8.79 11.36 8.59
CA ARG A 160 9.61 11.64 9.78
C ARG A 160 9.22 10.77 10.96
N THR A 161 7.93 10.59 11.24
CA THR A 161 7.48 9.68 12.30
C THR A 161 8.03 8.26 12.11
N PHE A 162 8.08 7.75 10.89
CA PHE A 162 8.63 6.41 10.64
C PHE A 162 10.13 6.31 10.81
N ILE A 163 10.89 7.35 10.49
CA ILE A 163 12.35 7.33 10.59
C ILE A 163 12.87 7.73 11.96
N ASP A 164 12.20 8.68 12.63
CA ASP A 164 12.65 9.23 13.91
C ASP A 164 12.13 8.40 15.09
N ASP A 165 10.84 8.01 15.08
CA ASP A 165 10.22 7.27 16.18
C ASP A 165 10.33 5.73 16.00
N GLU A 166 10.59 5.25 14.79
CA GLU A 166 10.63 3.83 14.45
C GLU A 166 9.55 3.00 15.15
N PRO A 167 8.25 3.21 14.86
CA PRO A 167 7.15 2.57 15.61
C PRO A 167 7.20 1.03 15.55
N TRP A 168 7.84 0.48 14.54
CA TRP A 168 8.20 -0.93 14.33
C TRP A 168 9.51 -1.02 13.54
N PRO A 169 10.09 -2.20 13.30
CA PRO A 169 11.28 -2.34 12.47
C PRO A 169 11.05 -1.85 11.04
N VAL A 170 11.39 -0.58 10.76
CA VAL A 170 11.19 0.07 9.45
C VAL A 170 12.39 -0.20 8.55
N GLY A 171 12.11 -0.73 7.36
CA GLY A 171 13.09 -0.90 6.28
C GLY A 171 13.28 0.40 5.50
N LYS A 172 12.44 0.61 4.50
CA LYS A 172 12.40 1.81 3.68
C LYS A 172 11.12 2.60 3.89
N VAL A 173 11.19 3.89 3.70
CA VAL A 173 10.06 4.80 3.57
C VAL A 173 10.07 5.35 2.14
N VAL A 174 9.09 4.96 1.33
CA VAL A 174 8.97 5.42 -0.05
C VAL A 174 7.83 6.43 -0.11
N ILE A 175 8.16 7.69 -0.38
CA ILE A 175 7.14 8.72 -0.59
C ILE A 175 6.66 8.61 -2.03
N VAL A 176 5.40 8.21 -2.21
CA VAL A 176 4.74 8.08 -3.52
C VAL A 176 3.96 9.35 -3.81
N ILE A 177 4.47 10.16 -4.74
CA ILE A 177 3.81 11.38 -5.20
C ILE A 177 2.85 10.99 -6.31
N ASN A 178 1.56 11.00 -6.02
CA ASN A 178 0.49 10.72 -6.97
C ASN A 178 0.18 11.96 -7.80
N GLU A 179 0.50 11.91 -9.09
CA GLU A 179 0.35 13.02 -10.04
C GLU A 179 -1.06 13.07 -10.68
N ALA A 180 -2.07 12.38 -10.13
CA ALA A 180 -3.44 12.38 -10.66
C ALA A 180 -4.07 13.77 -10.76
N GLU A 181 -3.64 14.73 -9.94
CA GLU A 181 -4.10 16.14 -9.96
C GLU A 181 -2.98 17.09 -10.45
N GLY A 182 -1.97 16.57 -11.14
CA GLY A 182 -0.85 17.34 -11.67
C GLY A 182 0.45 17.19 -10.88
N LYS A 183 1.50 17.81 -11.38
CA LYS A 183 2.85 17.74 -10.79
C LYS A 183 2.98 18.73 -9.64
N VAL A 184 3.85 18.40 -8.67
CA VAL A 184 4.23 19.35 -7.61
C VAL A 184 4.91 20.55 -8.24
N LEU A 185 4.24 21.68 -8.26
CA LEU A 185 4.76 22.94 -8.84
C LEU A 185 5.23 23.93 -7.76
N ASN A 186 4.79 23.76 -6.51
CA ASN A 186 5.11 24.65 -5.41
C ASN A 186 6.55 24.42 -4.94
N GLU A 187 7.38 25.47 -4.94
CA GLU A 187 8.77 25.41 -4.52
C GLU A 187 8.92 25.03 -3.04
N GLU A 188 8.02 25.46 -2.18
CA GLU A 188 8.03 25.12 -0.75
C GLU A 188 7.79 23.63 -0.54
N ALA A 189 6.81 23.04 -1.22
CA ALA A 189 6.55 21.60 -1.17
C ALA A 189 7.75 20.79 -1.70
N ARG A 190 8.39 21.30 -2.76
CA ARG A 190 9.62 20.69 -3.30
C ARG A 190 10.76 20.76 -2.30
N SER A 191 10.99 21.90 -1.66
CA SER A 191 12.04 22.07 -0.64
C SER A 191 11.84 21.07 0.51
N LYS A 192 10.63 20.96 1.05
CA LYS A 192 10.32 20.02 2.14
C LYS A 192 10.59 18.56 1.78
N LEU A 193 10.32 18.17 0.53
CA LEU A 193 10.66 16.83 0.04
C LEU A 193 12.16 16.65 -0.13
N LEU A 194 12.88 17.69 -0.61
CA LEU A 194 14.32 17.65 -0.78
C LEU A 194 15.06 17.51 0.56
N ASP A 195 14.56 18.14 1.62
CA ASP A 195 15.13 18.01 2.96
C ASP A 195 15.13 16.57 3.50
N LEU A 196 14.22 15.72 3.01
CA LEU A 196 14.18 14.31 3.37
C LEU A 196 15.07 13.42 2.48
N ARG A 197 15.53 13.93 1.34
CA ARG A 197 16.22 13.13 0.31
C ARG A 197 17.57 12.59 0.78
N GLU A 198 18.20 13.26 1.71
CA GLU A 198 19.51 12.84 2.23
C GLU A 198 19.41 11.67 3.23
N HIS A 199 18.20 11.35 3.70
CA HIS A 199 18.02 10.28 4.65
C HIS A 199 18.08 8.90 3.95
N PRO A 200 18.98 7.97 4.38
CA PRO A 200 19.29 6.73 3.65
C PRO A 200 18.10 5.74 3.56
N LYS A 201 17.10 5.88 4.43
CA LYS A 201 15.89 5.05 4.40
C LYS A 201 14.78 5.64 3.52
N ILE A 202 14.94 6.87 2.98
CA ILE A 202 13.88 7.55 2.22
C ILE A 202 14.17 7.49 0.72
N ASP A 203 13.17 7.08 -0.03
CA ASP A 203 13.11 7.16 -1.48
C ASP A 203 11.84 7.88 -1.94
N PHE A 204 11.88 8.41 -3.18
CA PHE A 204 10.77 9.11 -3.80
C PHE A 204 10.39 8.44 -5.11
N VAL A 205 9.10 8.17 -5.26
CA VAL A 205 8.55 7.60 -6.49
C VAL A 205 7.38 8.46 -6.95
N ARG A 206 7.35 8.80 -8.24
CA ARG A 206 6.22 9.49 -8.84
C ARG A 206 5.31 8.47 -9.53
N LEU A 207 4.05 8.46 -9.12
CA LEU A 207 2.98 7.75 -9.83
C LEU A 207 2.39 8.73 -10.86
N PRO A 208 2.67 8.55 -12.16
CA PRO A 208 2.14 9.42 -13.18
C PRO A 208 0.62 9.27 -13.30
N PHE A 209 -0.03 10.29 -13.83
CA PHE A 209 -1.43 10.17 -14.25
C PHE A 209 -1.57 9.03 -15.27
N CYS A 210 -2.64 8.25 -15.17
CA CYS A 210 -3.02 7.25 -16.16
C CYS A 210 -4.11 7.84 -17.05
N ASP A 211 -3.81 8.09 -18.30
CA ASP A 211 -4.74 8.70 -19.28
C ASP A 211 -5.56 7.64 -20.03
N SER A 212 -5.51 6.40 -19.58
CA SER A 212 -6.25 5.29 -20.18
C SER A 212 -7.74 5.36 -19.84
N GLU A 213 -8.58 5.35 -20.86
CA GLU A 213 -10.04 5.23 -20.69
C GLU A 213 -10.41 3.90 -20.02
N VAL A 214 -9.70 2.82 -20.32
CA VAL A 214 -9.89 1.51 -19.69
C VAL A 214 -9.63 1.60 -18.20
N TRP A 215 -8.58 2.31 -17.76
CA TRP A 215 -8.32 2.51 -16.34
C TRP A 215 -9.43 3.33 -15.69
N ARG A 216 -9.91 4.38 -16.34
CA ARG A 216 -11.02 5.19 -15.85
C ARG A 216 -12.29 4.36 -15.62
N LEU A 217 -12.64 3.51 -16.58
CA LEU A 217 -13.79 2.59 -16.49
C LEU A 217 -13.60 1.55 -15.40
N THR A 218 -12.39 0.99 -15.28
CA THR A 218 -12.01 0.05 -14.22
C THR A 218 -12.25 0.63 -12.83
N GLU A 219 -11.80 1.87 -12.59
CA GLU A 219 -12.05 2.55 -11.31
C GLU A 219 -13.53 2.85 -11.06
N MET A 220 -14.26 3.35 -12.08
CA MET A 220 -15.67 3.67 -11.97
C MET A 220 -16.54 2.45 -11.66
N GLN A 221 -16.27 1.34 -12.31
CA GLN A 221 -17.01 0.10 -12.16
C GLN A 221 -16.50 -0.77 -11.00
N GLN A 222 -15.48 -0.32 -10.29
CA GLN A 222 -14.86 -1.02 -9.14
C GLN A 222 -14.32 -2.42 -9.49
N TYR A 223 -13.74 -2.57 -10.67
CA TYR A 223 -12.94 -3.75 -11.00
C TYR A 223 -11.51 -3.62 -10.44
N SER A 224 -10.86 -4.74 -10.19
CA SER A 224 -9.46 -4.71 -9.78
C SER A 224 -8.55 -4.42 -10.98
N LEU A 225 -7.39 -3.81 -10.71
CA LEU A 225 -6.34 -3.62 -11.71
C LEU A 225 -5.87 -4.98 -12.28
N ALA A 226 -5.85 -6.03 -11.46
CA ALA A 226 -5.47 -7.36 -11.90
C ALA A 226 -6.45 -7.90 -12.95
N ASP A 227 -7.77 -7.82 -12.67
CA ASP A 227 -8.79 -8.26 -13.62
C ASP A 227 -8.71 -7.46 -14.93
N ALA A 228 -8.54 -6.14 -14.82
CA ALA A 228 -8.47 -5.26 -15.98
C ALA A 228 -7.27 -5.53 -16.88
N LEU A 229 -6.16 -5.97 -16.33
CA LEU A 229 -4.95 -6.32 -17.10
C LEU A 229 -5.06 -7.70 -17.78
N ASP A 230 -6.01 -8.52 -17.38
CA ASP A 230 -6.29 -9.84 -17.97
C ASP A 230 -7.36 -9.76 -19.06
N TRP A 231 -8.02 -8.60 -19.26
CA TRP A 231 -9.01 -8.42 -20.32
C TRP A 231 -8.35 -8.30 -21.71
N ASP A 232 -9.06 -8.79 -22.71
CA ASP A 232 -8.73 -8.49 -24.10
C ASP A 232 -9.62 -7.34 -24.65
N PRO A 233 -9.30 -6.77 -25.82
CA PRO A 233 -10.10 -5.69 -26.41
C PRO A 233 -11.56 -6.07 -26.66
N ASP A 234 -11.85 -7.32 -27.04
CA ASP A 234 -13.21 -7.79 -27.34
C ASP A 234 -14.06 -7.84 -26.07
N ASP A 235 -13.46 -8.21 -24.91
CA ASP A 235 -14.10 -8.11 -23.60
C ASP A 235 -14.57 -6.69 -23.28
N LEU A 236 -13.78 -5.68 -23.64
CA LEU A 236 -14.08 -4.28 -23.36
C LEU A 236 -15.17 -3.72 -24.29
N VAL A 237 -15.16 -4.14 -25.55
CA VAL A 237 -16.24 -3.82 -26.50
C VAL A 237 -17.57 -4.37 -26.00
N GLU A 238 -17.58 -5.65 -25.58
CA GLU A 238 -18.81 -6.30 -25.10
C GLU A 238 -19.32 -5.72 -23.78
N ARG A 239 -18.42 -5.45 -22.82
CA ARG A 239 -18.80 -5.04 -21.46
C ARG A 239 -19.10 -3.56 -21.32
N PHE A 240 -18.38 -2.69 -22.06
CA PHE A 240 -18.39 -1.25 -21.86
C PHE A 240 -18.81 -0.46 -23.10
N ASP A 241 -19.18 -1.15 -24.18
CA ASP A 241 -19.57 -0.53 -25.47
C ASP A 241 -18.47 0.41 -26.00
N LEU A 242 -17.20 0.04 -25.78
CA LEU A 242 -16.05 0.77 -26.31
C LEU A 242 -15.85 0.43 -27.78
N ASP A 243 -15.33 1.40 -28.55
CA ASP A 243 -14.75 1.09 -29.85
C ASP A 243 -13.52 0.19 -29.71
N ILE A 244 -13.30 -0.71 -30.67
CA ILE A 244 -12.19 -1.68 -30.62
C ILE A 244 -10.81 -1.00 -30.59
N TRP A 245 -10.68 0.18 -31.22
CA TRP A 245 -9.44 0.96 -31.22
C TRP A 245 -9.19 1.59 -29.86
N ASP A 246 -10.22 2.15 -29.23
CA ASP A 246 -10.15 2.72 -27.88
C ASP A 246 -9.89 1.64 -26.85
N ALA A 247 -10.51 0.47 -26.98
CA ALA A 247 -10.26 -0.68 -26.12
C ALA A 247 -8.79 -1.14 -26.21
N THR A 248 -8.27 -1.29 -27.44
CA THR A 248 -6.89 -1.74 -27.69
C THR A 248 -5.87 -0.72 -27.18
N SER A 249 -6.04 0.55 -27.53
CA SER A 249 -5.12 1.61 -27.09
C SER A 249 -5.16 1.80 -25.56
N GLY A 250 -6.35 1.78 -24.98
CA GLY A 250 -6.53 1.95 -23.53
C GLY A 250 -5.88 0.83 -22.72
N LEU A 251 -5.95 -0.44 -23.16
CA LEU A 251 -5.22 -1.55 -22.52
C LEU A 251 -3.70 -1.36 -22.63
N ALA A 252 -3.21 -0.96 -23.80
CA ALA A 252 -1.78 -0.71 -24.00
C ALA A 252 -1.27 0.44 -23.10
N GLU A 253 -2.02 1.53 -23.00
CA GLU A 253 -1.70 2.67 -22.14
C GLU A 253 -1.70 2.29 -20.65
N MET A 254 -2.70 1.55 -20.20
CA MET A 254 -2.79 1.06 -18.81
C MET A 254 -1.62 0.11 -18.51
N GLY A 255 -1.30 -0.83 -19.42
CA GLY A 255 -0.15 -1.72 -19.28
C GLY A 255 1.17 -0.96 -19.17
N ALA A 256 1.38 0.03 -20.06
CA ALA A 256 2.57 0.88 -20.05
C ALA A 256 2.68 1.70 -18.75
N TRP A 257 1.56 2.22 -18.22
CA TRP A 257 1.52 2.92 -16.96
C TRP A 257 1.97 2.03 -15.78
N VAL A 258 1.48 0.80 -15.71
CA VAL A 258 1.89 -0.20 -14.71
C VAL A 258 3.39 -0.49 -14.82
N ASP A 259 3.91 -0.67 -16.03
CA ASP A 259 5.32 -0.96 -16.26
C ASP A 259 6.25 0.20 -15.89
N VAL A 260 5.85 1.44 -16.21
CA VAL A 260 6.60 2.64 -15.83
C VAL A 260 6.68 2.77 -14.31
N PHE A 261 5.56 2.57 -13.61
CA PHE A 261 5.53 2.63 -12.16
C PHE A 261 6.30 1.47 -11.53
N GLY A 262 6.18 0.27 -12.08
CA GLY A 262 6.92 -0.92 -11.64
C GLY A 262 8.44 -0.74 -11.70
N LYS A 263 8.95 -0.16 -12.79
CA LYS A 263 10.39 0.18 -12.92
C LYS A 263 10.84 1.16 -11.82
N LYS A 264 10.02 2.16 -11.50
CA LYS A 264 10.32 3.13 -10.43
C LYS A 264 10.31 2.50 -9.05
N LEU A 265 9.33 1.61 -8.76
CA LEU A 265 9.27 0.86 -7.50
C LEU A 265 10.46 -0.10 -7.36
N ALA A 266 10.87 -0.75 -8.42
CA ALA A 266 12.05 -1.62 -8.41
C ALA A 266 13.35 -0.81 -8.21
N ALA A 267 13.44 0.40 -8.77
CA ALA A 267 14.57 1.30 -8.56
C ALA A 267 14.67 1.78 -7.10
N SER A 268 13.54 2.01 -6.43
CA SER A 268 13.51 2.34 -4.99
C SER A 268 13.79 1.13 -4.09
N GLY A 269 13.82 -0.08 -4.64
CA GLY A 269 14.04 -1.33 -3.91
C GLY A 269 12.85 -1.78 -3.08
N LEU A 270 11.66 -1.20 -3.29
CA LEU A 270 10.41 -1.61 -2.63
C LEU A 270 9.93 -2.98 -3.14
N VAL A 271 10.12 -3.23 -4.41
CA VAL A 271 9.87 -4.52 -5.05
C VAL A 271 11.17 -5.02 -5.69
N PRO A 272 11.41 -6.32 -5.76
CA PRO A 272 12.57 -6.84 -6.48
C PRO A 272 12.56 -6.40 -7.95
N ARG A 273 13.72 -6.25 -8.54
CA ARG A 273 13.83 -6.08 -9.99
C ARG A 273 13.37 -7.37 -10.65
N ALA A 274 12.58 -7.26 -11.73
CA ALA A 274 12.30 -8.40 -12.59
C ALA A 274 13.63 -9.08 -12.94
N GLY A 275 13.77 -10.38 -12.64
CA GLY A 275 14.95 -11.13 -13.01
C GLY A 275 15.13 -11.04 -14.54
N LYS A 276 16.33 -10.76 -15.01
CA LYS A 276 16.68 -11.06 -16.40
C LYS A 276 16.65 -12.59 -16.50
N GLU A 277 15.66 -13.13 -17.19
CA GLU A 277 15.74 -14.49 -17.69
C GLU A 277 16.86 -14.61 -18.70
#